data_caf98bd5720a04c24723f508e89ab25b
#
_entry.id   caf98bd5720a04c24723f508e89ab25b
#
_cell.length_a   1.000
_cell.length_b   1.000
_cell.length_c   1.000
_cell.angle_alpha   90.00
_cell.angle_beta   90.00
_cell.angle_gamma   90.00
#
_symmetry.space_group_name_H-M   'P 1'
#
loop_
_entity.id
_entity.type
_entity.pdbx_description
1 polymer ?
#
loop_
_entity_poly.entity_id
_entity_poly.type
_entity_poly.pdbx_seq_one_letter_code
_entity_poly.pdbx_strand_id
1 'polypeptide(L)'
;MKFPLTASELTNEIYISVDKYPEIGDLRIRQLIKILSNVPDELIIEGLIKVFENNNRGVTEILDQEFAGQILKEIKPKTDVALEIILKRILSNWSKSVEEIPFWFKENYGTEICTNTFERFSNETLLTKVEKEKLETMKWWLGIE
;
A
#
# COMPACT_ATOMS: atom_id res chain seq x y z
N MET A 1 18.56 10.85 -8.25
CA MET A 1 17.69 9.84 -7.62
C MET A 1 18.38 8.50 -7.63
N LYS A 2 18.32 7.80 -6.51
CA LYS A 2 18.99 6.51 -6.36
C LYS A 2 18.10 5.37 -6.84
N PHE A 3 18.64 4.47 -7.65
CA PHE A 3 17.96 3.22 -8.02
C PHE A 3 17.89 2.31 -6.79
N PRO A 4 16.69 1.91 -6.33
CA PRO A 4 16.57 1.12 -5.12
C PRO A 4 17.01 -0.33 -5.33
N LEU A 5 17.91 -0.80 -4.48
CA LEU A 5 18.40 -2.18 -4.47
C LEU A 5 17.79 -3.00 -3.33
N THR A 6 17.14 -2.34 -2.37
CA THR A 6 16.44 -2.98 -1.25
C THR A 6 15.08 -2.34 -1.03
N ALA A 7 14.20 -3.06 -0.34
CA ALA A 7 12.89 -2.53 0.01
C ALA A 7 13.00 -1.25 0.84
N SER A 8 13.92 -1.22 1.80
CA SER A 8 14.13 -0.03 2.64
C SER A 8 14.61 1.17 1.85
N GLU A 9 15.44 0.96 0.82
CA GLU A 9 15.87 2.04 -0.05
C GLU A 9 14.69 2.60 -0.84
N LEU A 10 13.79 1.74 -1.34
CA LEU A 10 12.57 2.20 -2.01
C LEU A 10 11.68 3.02 -1.06
N THR A 11 11.46 2.51 0.13
CA THR A 11 10.67 3.22 1.14
C THR A 11 11.24 4.61 1.39
N ASN A 12 12.57 4.69 1.55
CA ASN A 12 13.24 5.96 1.78
C ASN A 12 13.10 6.92 0.58
N GLU A 13 13.18 6.42 -0.64
CA GLU A 13 12.98 7.24 -1.84
C GLU A 13 11.56 7.82 -1.91
N ILE A 14 10.57 7.06 -1.46
CA ILE A 14 9.20 7.55 -1.37
C ILE A 14 9.13 8.71 -0.36
N TYR A 15 9.72 8.53 0.82
CA TYR A 15 9.72 9.58 1.85
C TYR A 15 10.42 10.86 1.38
N ILE A 16 11.54 10.72 0.70
CA ILE A 16 12.25 11.88 0.13
C ILE A 16 11.36 12.59 -0.90
N SER A 17 10.62 11.84 -1.72
CA SER A 17 9.71 12.40 -2.70
C SER A 17 8.58 13.20 -2.04
N VAL A 18 8.06 12.68 -0.94
CA VAL A 18 7.02 13.38 -0.14
C VAL A 18 7.59 14.65 0.50
N ASP A 19 8.78 14.55 1.10
CA ASP A 19 9.41 15.68 1.78
C ASP A 19 9.74 16.81 0.82
N LYS A 20 10.01 16.50 -0.45
CA LYS A 20 10.28 17.49 -1.49
C LYS A 20 9.04 17.98 -2.22
N TYR A 21 7.89 17.39 -1.94
CA TYR A 21 6.64 17.75 -2.62
C TYR A 21 6.32 19.26 -2.55
N PRO A 22 6.49 19.95 -1.42
CA PRO A 22 6.20 21.40 -1.37
C PRO A 22 7.06 22.22 -2.32
N GLU A 23 8.25 21.74 -2.69
CA GLU A 23 9.16 22.48 -3.57
C GLU A 23 8.99 22.13 -5.05
N ILE A 24 8.80 20.83 -5.34
CA ILE A 24 8.85 20.33 -6.72
C ILE A 24 7.61 19.56 -7.15
N GLY A 25 6.57 19.50 -6.31
CA GLY A 25 5.36 18.75 -6.62
C GLY A 25 5.64 17.25 -6.77
N ASP A 26 4.99 16.62 -7.73
CA ASP A 26 5.07 15.17 -7.94
C ASP A 26 6.19 14.73 -8.90
N LEU A 27 7.10 15.63 -9.24
CA LEU A 27 8.16 15.33 -10.22
C LEU A 27 8.99 14.10 -9.80
N ARG A 28 9.41 14.07 -8.53
CA ARG A 28 10.30 13.02 -8.05
C ARG A 28 9.60 11.66 -7.99
N ILE A 29 8.33 11.60 -7.58
CA ILE A 29 7.61 10.33 -7.55
C ILE A 29 7.37 9.80 -8.97
N ARG A 30 7.11 10.67 -9.93
CA ARG A 30 6.97 10.26 -11.35
C ARG A 30 8.27 9.70 -11.91
N GLN A 31 9.41 10.29 -11.54
CA GLN A 31 10.73 9.77 -11.91
C GLN A 31 11.00 8.41 -11.28
N LEU A 32 10.64 8.25 -10.00
CA LEU A 32 10.80 7.00 -9.29
C LEU A 32 9.98 5.89 -9.96
N ILE A 33 8.74 6.16 -10.33
CA ILE A 33 7.88 5.18 -11.02
C ILE A 33 8.54 4.67 -12.30
N LYS A 34 9.16 5.55 -13.08
CA LYS A 34 9.87 5.13 -14.29
C LYS A 34 11.02 4.18 -14.01
N ILE A 35 11.76 4.43 -12.93
CA ILE A 35 12.88 3.58 -12.51
C ILE A 35 12.36 2.20 -12.08
N LEU A 36 11.22 2.15 -11.42
CA LEU A 36 10.69 0.93 -10.82
C LEU A 36 10.26 -0.13 -11.84
N SER A 37 10.09 0.23 -13.12
CA SER A 37 9.78 -0.75 -14.15
C SER A 37 10.87 -1.82 -14.30
N ASN A 38 12.08 -1.55 -13.81
CA ASN A 38 13.24 -2.46 -13.86
C ASN A 38 13.58 -3.05 -12.49
N VAL A 39 12.70 -2.90 -11.50
CA VAL A 39 12.91 -3.40 -10.14
C VAL A 39 11.98 -4.60 -9.92
N PRO A 40 12.46 -5.68 -9.25
CA PRO A 40 11.61 -6.85 -9.00
C PRO A 40 10.36 -6.51 -8.19
N ASP A 41 9.24 -7.15 -8.55
CA ASP A 41 7.95 -6.92 -7.90
C ASP A 41 8.00 -7.13 -6.38
N GLU A 42 8.68 -8.17 -5.91
CA GLU A 42 8.77 -8.46 -4.48
C GLU A 42 9.43 -7.34 -3.68
N LEU A 43 10.46 -6.73 -4.25
CA LEU A 43 11.12 -5.59 -3.63
C LEU A 43 10.17 -4.38 -3.58
N ILE A 44 9.46 -4.14 -4.67
CA ILE A 44 8.50 -3.03 -4.76
C ILE A 44 7.41 -3.22 -3.71
N ILE A 45 6.81 -4.40 -3.65
CA ILE A 45 5.72 -4.69 -2.71
C ILE A 45 6.18 -4.52 -1.28
N GLU A 46 7.32 -5.07 -0.91
CA GLU A 46 7.83 -4.95 0.46
C GLU A 46 8.14 -3.50 0.83
N GLY A 47 8.72 -2.75 -0.10
CA GLY A 47 8.97 -1.32 0.12
C GLY A 47 7.70 -0.52 0.33
N LEU A 48 6.63 -0.83 -0.43
CA LEU A 48 5.34 -0.16 -0.29
C LEU A 48 4.64 -0.55 1.01
N ILE A 49 4.67 -1.84 1.37
CA ILE A 49 4.08 -2.31 2.63
C ILE A 49 4.70 -1.58 3.81
N LYS A 50 6.02 -1.37 3.81
CA LYS A 50 6.70 -0.61 4.86
C LYS A 50 6.13 0.80 5.02
N VAL A 51 5.74 1.45 3.92
CA VAL A 51 5.11 2.77 3.98
C VAL A 51 3.77 2.69 4.74
N PHE A 52 2.96 1.68 4.44
CA PHE A 52 1.65 1.50 5.08
C PHE A 52 1.75 1.01 6.53
N GLU A 53 2.86 0.42 6.93
CA GLU A 53 3.12 0.01 8.31
C GLU A 53 3.62 1.15 9.19
N ASN A 54 4.27 2.15 8.60
CA ASN A 54 4.97 3.19 9.37
C ASN A 54 3.98 4.20 9.97
N ASN A 55 4.05 4.37 11.27
CA ASN A 55 3.23 5.35 12.00
C ASN A 55 4.07 6.47 12.64
N ASN A 56 5.30 6.67 12.17
CA ASN A 56 6.24 7.64 12.73
C ASN A 56 6.48 8.88 11.87
N ARG A 57 5.75 9.02 10.78
CA ARG A 57 5.95 10.13 9.85
C ARG A 57 5.10 11.37 10.18
N GLY A 58 4.13 11.24 11.07
CA GLY A 58 3.31 12.36 11.50
C GLY A 58 2.39 12.89 10.40
N VAL A 59 2.46 14.20 10.15
CA VAL A 59 1.52 14.87 9.21
C VAL A 59 1.70 14.45 7.75
N THR A 60 2.81 13.81 7.39
CA THR A 60 3.06 13.37 6.01
C THR A 60 2.53 11.97 5.73
N GLU A 61 2.04 11.23 6.71
CA GLU A 61 1.65 9.84 6.54
C GLU A 61 0.63 9.61 5.43
N ILE A 62 -0.36 10.48 5.31
CA ILE A 62 -1.39 10.34 4.27
C ILE A 62 -0.76 10.51 2.88
N LEU A 63 0.09 11.52 2.71
CA LEU A 63 0.76 11.75 1.43
C LEU A 63 1.76 10.63 1.11
N ASP A 64 2.46 10.11 2.14
CA ASP A 64 3.33 8.93 1.98
C ASP A 64 2.53 7.77 1.37
N GLN A 65 1.35 7.50 1.93
CA GLN A 65 0.49 6.41 1.47
C GLN A 65 -0.11 6.70 0.09
N GLU A 66 -0.46 7.94 -0.20
CA GLU A 66 -0.96 8.33 -1.52
C GLU A 66 0.10 8.10 -2.60
N PHE A 67 1.36 8.41 -2.31
CA PHE A 67 2.46 8.18 -3.24
C PHE A 67 2.72 6.67 -3.42
N ALA A 68 2.69 5.90 -2.33
CA ALA A 68 2.80 4.45 -2.42
C ALA A 68 1.64 3.86 -3.23
N GLY A 69 0.43 4.37 -3.04
CA GLY A 69 -0.75 3.97 -3.81
C GLY A 69 -0.59 4.27 -5.30
N GLN A 70 -0.02 5.41 -5.63
CA GLN A 70 0.24 5.77 -7.03
C GLN A 70 1.19 4.76 -7.70
N ILE A 71 2.21 4.31 -6.96
CA ILE A 71 3.13 3.27 -7.45
C ILE A 71 2.36 1.96 -7.70
N LEU A 72 1.51 1.54 -6.75
CA LEU A 72 0.69 0.34 -6.93
C LEU A 72 -0.16 0.41 -8.20
N LYS A 73 -0.79 1.55 -8.42
CA LYS A 73 -1.66 1.77 -9.56
C LYS A 73 -0.91 1.72 -10.89
N GLU A 74 0.26 2.33 -10.95
CA GLU A 74 1.03 2.45 -12.19
C GLU A 74 1.84 1.18 -12.51
N ILE A 75 2.46 0.56 -11.50
CA ILE A 75 3.34 -0.60 -11.70
C ILE A 75 2.55 -1.90 -11.68
N LYS A 76 1.51 -2.01 -10.84
CA LYS A 76 0.70 -3.22 -10.67
C LYS A 76 1.56 -4.45 -10.35
N PRO A 77 2.37 -4.38 -9.29
CA PRO A 77 3.26 -5.49 -8.95
C PRO A 77 2.47 -6.71 -8.50
N LYS A 78 3.03 -7.89 -8.72
CA LYS A 78 2.40 -9.18 -8.42
C LYS A 78 3.08 -9.86 -7.24
N THR A 79 2.31 -10.56 -6.42
CA THR A 79 2.84 -11.33 -5.30
C THR A 79 2.05 -12.62 -5.09
N ASP A 80 2.74 -13.65 -4.57
CA ASP A 80 2.14 -14.91 -4.13
C ASP A 80 1.90 -14.93 -2.61
N VAL A 81 2.31 -13.89 -1.91
CA VAL A 81 2.10 -13.79 -0.45
C VAL A 81 0.61 -13.75 -0.15
N ALA A 82 0.16 -14.54 0.83
CA ALA A 82 -1.25 -14.59 1.19
C ALA A 82 -1.75 -13.21 1.64
N LEU A 83 -2.95 -12.86 1.18
CA LEU A 83 -3.55 -11.54 1.48
C LEU A 83 -3.64 -11.27 2.98
N GLU A 84 -3.97 -12.27 3.78
CA GLU A 84 -4.08 -12.09 5.24
C GLU A 84 -2.77 -11.67 5.89
N ILE A 85 -1.62 -12.08 5.35
CA ILE A 85 -0.31 -11.66 5.85
C ILE A 85 -0.11 -10.17 5.62
N ILE A 86 -0.48 -9.69 4.45
CA ILE A 86 -0.40 -8.27 4.12
C ILE A 86 -1.38 -7.45 4.97
N LEU A 87 -2.62 -7.93 5.10
CA LEU A 87 -3.63 -7.26 5.93
C LEU A 87 -3.16 -7.07 7.36
N LYS A 88 -2.56 -8.09 7.96
CA LYS A 88 -2.03 -7.99 9.32
C LYS A 88 -1.02 -6.87 9.47
N ARG A 89 -0.22 -6.63 8.44
CA ARG A 89 0.83 -5.63 8.47
C ARG A 89 0.32 -4.20 8.29
N ILE A 90 -0.69 -4.00 7.45
CA ILE A 90 -1.05 -2.64 7.01
C ILE A 90 -2.37 -2.11 7.58
N LEU A 91 -3.28 -2.99 8.01
CA LEU A 91 -4.66 -2.58 8.30
C LEU A 91 -4.76 -1.48 9.37
N SER A 92 -3.97 -1.58 10.44
CA SER A 92 -4.04 -0.61 11.53
C SER A 92 -3.64 0.80 11.12
N ASN A 93 -2.71 0.93 10.18
CA ASN A 93 -2.18 2.25 9.77
C ASN A 93 -2.69 2.73 8.41
N TRP A 94 -3.30 1.85 7.62
CA TRP A 94 -3.82 2.23 6.31
C TRP A 94 -4.83 3.37 6.42
N SER A 95 -4.68 4.40 5.58
CA SER A 95 -5.64 5.49 5.45
C SER A 95 -6.77 5.07 4.51
N LYS A 96 -8.02 5.20 4.97
CA LYS A 96 -9.20 4.84 4.19
C LYS A 96 -9.32 5.58 2.86
N SER A 97 -8.67 6.74 2.75
CA SER A 97 -8.68 7.55 1.51
C SER A 97 -7.79 6.98 0.42
N VAL A 98 -6.92 6.03 0.75
CA VAL A 98 -5.99 5.43 -0.22
C VAL A 98 -6.64 4.18 -0.82
N GLU A 99 -7.48 4.40 -1.82
CA GLU A 99 -8.28 3.37 -2.48
C GLU A 99 -7.42 2.38 -3.29
N GLU A 100 -6.21 2.76 -3.64
CA GLU A 100 -5.32 1.91 -4.45
C GLU A 100 -5.01 0.58 -3.77
N ILE A 101 -4.97 0.53 -2.43
CA ILE A 101 -4.73 -0.71 -1.70
C ILE A 101 -5.83 -1.75 -1.95
N PRO A 102 -7.12 -1.48 -1.67
CA PRO A 102 -8.14 -2.49 -1.95
C PRO A 102 -8.24 -2.84 -3.45
N PHE A 103 -8.07 -1.87 -4.34
CA PHE A 103 -8.10 -2.16 -5.78
C PHE A 103 -6.92 -3.03 -6.21
N TRP A 104 -5.72 -2.83 -5.65
CA TRP A 104 -4.59 -3.70 -5.90
C TRP A 104 -4.84 -5.11 -5.37
N PHE A 105 -5.46 -5.24 -4.20
CA PHE A 105 -5.85 -6.55 -3.68
C PHE A 105 -6.76 -7.29 -4.66
N LYS A 106 -7.78 -6.60 -5.17
CA LYS A 106 -8.70 -7.21 -6.14
C LYS A 106 -7.97 -7.64 -7.41
N GLU A 107 -7.08 -6.80 -7.90
CA GLU A 107 -6.34 -7.05 -9.13
C GLU A 107 -5.35 -8.20 -8.99
N ASN A 108 -4.65 -8.28 -7.86
CA ASN A 108 -3.65 -9.33 -7.63
C ASN A 108 -4.26 -10.66 -7.18
N TYR A 109 -5.31 -10.62 -6.36
CA TYR A 109 -5.89 -11.84 -5.77
C TYR A 109 -7.23 -12.24 -6.37
N GLY A 110 -7.98 -11.31 -6.93
CA GLY A 110 -9.33 -11.55 -7.42
C GLY A 110 -10.40 -11.32 -6.35
N THR A 111 -11.63 -11.08 -6.80
CA THR A 111 -12.76 -10.74 -5.92
C THR A 111 -13.09 -11.87 -4.93
N GLU A 112 -13.06 -13.13 -5.39
CA GLU A 112 -13.39 -14.28 -4.54
C GLU A 112 -12.43 -14.43 -3.37
N ILE A 113 -11.13 -14.37 -3.64
CA ILE A 113 -10.10 -14.45 -2.60
C ILE A 113 -10.22 -13.28 -1.63
N CYS A 114 -10.44 -12.08 -2.13
CA CYS A 114 -10.63 -10.89 -1.29
C CYS A 114 -11.85 -11.09 -0.36
N THR A 115 -12.99 -11.49 -0.91
CA THR A 115 -14.21 -11.70 -0.14
C THR A 115 -14.01 -12.72 0.98
N ASN A 116 -13.46 -13.87 0.62
CA ASN A 116 -13.25 -14.96 1.58
C ASN A 116 -12.21 -14.59 2.63
N THR A 117 -11.15 -13.91 2.24
CA THR A 117 -10.09 -13.48 3.17
C THR A 117 -10.60 -12.43 4.14
N PHE A 118 -11.34 -11.43 3.66
CA PHE A 118 -11.89 -10.38 4.53
C PHE A 118 -12.85 -10.98 5.55
N GLU A 119 -13.72 -11.88 5.13
CA GLU A 119 -14.66 -12.53 6.04
C GLU A 119 -13.93 -13.37 7.09
N ARG A 120 -13.02 -14.22 6.69
CA ARG A 120 -12.22 -15.04 7.61
C ARG A 120 -11.39 -14.18 8.55
N PHE A 121 -10.74 -13.15 8.04
CA PHE A 121 -9.92 -12.24 8.83
C PHE A 121 -10.75 -11.53 9.89
N SER A 122 -11.95 -11.08 9.54
CA SER A 122 -12.89 -10.44 10.46
C SER A 122 -13.34 -11.38 11.57
N ASN A 123 -13.54 -12.67 11.27
CA ASN A 123 -14.04 -13.65 12.23
C ASN A 123 -12.95 -14.28 13.10
N GLU A 124 -11.75 -14.48 12.55
CA GLU A 124 -10.67 -15.22 13.23
C GLU A 124 -9.64 -14.34 13.91
N THR A 125 -9.61 -13.06 13.60
CA THR A 125 -8.63 -12.12 14.12
C THR A 125 -9.28 -11.18 15.11
N LEU A 126 -8.61 -10.96 16.26
CA LEU A 126 -9.07 -9.97 17.21
C LEU A 126 -8.75 -8.57 16.69
N LEU A 127 -9.74 -7.91 16.13
CA LEU A 127 -9.61 -6.59 15.54
C LEU A 127 -10.14 -5.51 16.48
N THR A 128 -9.49 -4.34 16.46
CA THR A 128 -10.01 -3.15 17.12
C THR A 128 -11.22 -2.65 16.34
N LYS A 129 -12.01 -1.75 16.95
CA LYS A 129 -13.14 -1.12 16.27
C LYS A 129 -12.69 -0.39 15.00
N VAL A 130 -11.57 0.33 15.08
CA VAL A 130 -11.02 1.08 13.95
C VAL A 130 -10.60 0.13 12.82
N GLU A 131 -9.96 -0.98 13.16
CA GLU A 131 -9.56 -1.97 12.16
C GLU A 131 -10.77 -2.61 11.47
N LYS A 132 -11.83 -2.90 12.23
CA LYS A 132 -13.08 -3.41 11.66
C LYS A 132 -13.71 -2.42 10.67
N GLU A 133 -13.72 -1.14 11.02
CA GLU A 133 -14.23 -0.09 10.16
C GLU A 133 -13.41 0.04 8.88
N LYS A 134 -12.08 -0.10 8.99
CA LYS A 134 -11.20 -0.07 7.82
C LYS A 134 -11.47 -1.25 6.90
N LEU A 135 -11.66 -2.43 7.46
CA LEU A 135 -11.97 -3.62 6.66
C LEU A 135 -13.31 -3.47 5.93
N GLU A 136 -14.33 -2.90 6.60
CA GLU A 136 -15.61 -2.59 5.96
C GLU A 136 -15.44 -1.56 4.84
N THR A 137 -14.55 -0.59 5.01
CA THR A 137 -14.25 0.40 3.96
C THR A 137 -13.61 -0.28 2.75
N MET A 138 -12.71 -1.23 2.95
CA MET A 138 -12.13 -2.00 1.84
C MET A 138 -13.21 -2.76 1.07
N LYS A 139 -14.14 -3.40 1.80
CA LYS A 139 -15.27 -4.09 1.17
C LYS A 139 -16.12 -3.12 0.36
N TRP A 140 -16.38 -1.95 0.90
CA TRP A 140 -17.15 -0.93 0.21
C TRP A 140 -16.50 -0.50 -1.10
N TRP A 141 -15.18 -0.24 -1.06
CA TRP A 141 -14.43 0.12 -2.27
C TRP A 141 -14.54 -0.96 -3.35
N LEU A 142 -14.58 -2.24 -2.96
CA LEU A 142 -14.62 -3.37 -3.89
C LEU A 142 -16.04 -3.81 -4.25
N GLY A 143 -17.06 -3.19 -3.69
CA GLY A 143 -18.44 -3.60 -3.92
C GLY A 143 -18.80 -4.94 -3.30
N ILE A 144 -18.14 -5.30 -2.21
CA ILE A 144 -18.39 -6.55 -1.46
C ILE A 144 -19.33 -6.23 -0.30
N GLU A 145 -20.36 -7.05 -0.15
CA GLU A 145 -21.33 -6.92 0.95
C GLU A 145 -20.96 -7.75 2.18
#